data_55dadd4905b406ef39c29c55c517a4ef
#
_entry.id   55dadd4905b406ef39c29c55c517a4ef
#
_cell.length_a   1.000
_cell.length_b   1.000
_cell.length_c   1.000
_cell.angle_alpha   90.00
_cell.angle_beta   90.00
_cell.angle_gamma   90.00
#
_symmetry.space_group_name_H-M   'P 1'
#
loop_
_entity.id
_entity.type
_entity.pdbx_description
1 polymer ?
#
loop_
_entity_poly.entity_id
_entity_poly.type
_entity_poly.pdbx_seq_one_letter_code
_entity_poly.pdbx_strand_id
1 'polypeptide(L)'
;MAGVVLKDIRKAYGQVKVLHGIDLDIAEGEFVVFVGPSGCGKSTLLRMIAGLEEITSGDMLIDGQRVNEVPPSKRGIAMVFQSYALYPHMTVYDNMAFGMRIAGENKQEIDRRVRAAADILQLTQYLERLPKALSGGQRQRVAIGRAICRDPKVFLFDEPLSNLDAALRVATRIEIAKLKESMLDTTMIYVTHDQVEAMTLADRIVVLSAGKIEQVGAPLELYERPQNLFVARFIGSPAMNVIPATVKVSGAVTEVDLKGGKVVSVPIATPSGEEGKPAKFGIRPEDLSIATGDDYLFEGRISIVEALGEVTLLYIDGLDGDEPIIAKLPGIAKVEKGASVRFTADPHKMHLFDLNGQSYRR
;
A
#
# COMPACT_ATOMS: atom_id res chain seq x y z
N MET A 1 -9.22 -1.61 23.45
CA MET A 1 -8.34 -1.10 22.36
C MET A 1 -6.89 -1.48 22.66
N ALA A 2 -6.05 -1.72 21.67
CA ALA A 2 -4.66 -2.08 21.91
C ALA A 2 -3.76 -1.50 20.80
N GLY A 3 -2.86 -0.60 21.17
CA GLY A 3 -1.79 -0.13 20.29
C GLY A 3 -0.72 -1.21 20.10
N VAL A 4 0.00 -1.13 18.97
CA VAL A 4 1.13 -2.02 18.67
C VAL A 4 2.39 -1.18 18.46
N VAL A 5 3.41 -1.44 19.27
CA VAL A 5 4.70 -0.72 19.21
C VAL A 5 5.83 -1.67 18.86
N LEU A 6 6.56 -1.34 17.82
CA LEU A 6 7.74 -2.04 17.33
C LEU A 6 8.97 -1.16 17.61
N LYS A 7 9.97 -1.70 18.31
CA LYS A 7 11.20 -0.99 18.66
C LYS A 7 12.41 -1.78 18.16
N ASP A 8 13.12 -1.23 17.20
CA ASP A 8 14.31 -1.82 16.55
C ASP A 8 14.11 -3.30 16.17
N ILE A 9 12.94 -3.62 15.60
CA ILE A 9 12.61 -5.02 15.25
C ILE A 9 13.49 -5.49 14.12
N ARG A 10 14.23 -6.58 14.37
CA ARG A 10 15.12 -7.22 13.41
C ARG A 10 14.77 -8.69 13.25
N LYS A 11 14.92 -9.17 12.00
CA LYS A 11 14.75 -10.59 11.68
C LYS A 11 15.87 -11.09 10.79
N ALA A 12 16.44 -12.23 11.19
CA ALA A 12 17.39 -12.98 10.39
C ALA A 12 17.01 -14.47 10.35
N TYR A 13 17.24 -15.11 9.22
CA TYR A 13 17.19 -16.55 9.02
C TYR A 13 18.62 -17.04 8.75
N GLY A 14 19.26 -17.57 9.77
CA GLY A 14 20.69 -17.87 9.71
C GLY A 14 21.51 -16.59 9.39
N GLN A 15 22.21 -16.60 8.26
CA GLN A 15 22.99 -15.45 7.81
C GLN A 15 22.19 -14.40 7.02
N VAL A 16 20.97 -14.70 6.61
CA VAL A 16 20.16 -13.81 5.78
C VAL A 16 19.34 -12.86 6.67
N LYS A 17 19.70 -11.58 6.65
CA LYS A 17 18.95 -10.53 7.34
C LYS A 17 17.77 -10.09 6.48
N VAL A 18 16.55 -10.11 7.03
CA VAL A 18 15.29 -9.78 6.33
C VAL A 18 14.71 -8.46 6.81
N LEU A 19 14.80 -8.15 8.11
CA LEU A 19 14.40 -6.87 8.69
C LEU A 19 15.59 -6.23 9.41
N HIS A 20 15.75 -4.91 9.19
CA HIS A 20 16.97 -4.18 9.55
C HIS A 20 16.77 -3.11 10.63
N GLY A 21 15.84 -3.33 11.55
CA GLY A 21 15.49 -2.36 12.58
C GLY A 21 14.25 -1.58 12.17
N ILE A 22 13.08 -2.12 12.50
CA ILE A 22 11.79 -1.50 12.25
C ILE A 22 11.33 -0.83 13.53
N ASP A 23 11.16 0.48 13.45
CA ASP A 23 10.55 1.31 14.50
C ASP A 23 9.18 1.79 13.96
N LEU A 24 8.10 1.42 14.65
CA LEU A 24 6.75 1.78 14.26
C LEU A 24 5.84 1.79 15.48
N ASP A 25 5.06 2.85 15.61
CA ASP A 25 3.98 2.99 16.59
C ASP A 25 2.65 3.00 15.84
N ILE A 26 1.78 2.04 16.16
CA ILE A 26 0.42 1.91 15.61
C ILE A 26 -0.55 2.22 16.74
N ALA A 27 -1.33 3.27 16.55
CA ALA A 27 -2.30 3.72 17.54
C ALA A 27 -3.47 2.72 17.70
N GLU A 28 -4.14 2.80 18.83
CA GLU A 28 -5.35 2.01 19.08
C GLU A 28 -6.45 2.37 18.09
N GLY A 29 -7.12 1.36 17.52
CA GLY A 29 -8.19 1.52 16.54
C GLY A 29 -7.72 1.97 15.15
N GLU A 30 -6.41 2.12 14.93
CA GLU A 30 -5.85 2.53 13.65
C GLU A 30 -5.84 1.38 12.62
N PHE A 31 -6.14 1.70 11.36
CA PHE A 31 -5.98 0.79 10.23
C PHE A 31 -4.68 1.10 9.47
N VAL A 32 -3.66 0.30 9.71
CA VAL A 32 -2.34 0.46 9.08
C VAL A 32 -2.15 -0.55 7.97
N VAL A 33 -1.70 -0.09 6.80
CA VAL A 33 -1.44 -0.96 5.64
C VAL A 33 0.06 -1.01 5.35
N PHE A 34 0.63 -2.21 5.34
CA PHE A 34 2.01 -2.46 4.92
C PHE A 34 2.05 -2.74 3.43
N VAL A 35 2.80 -1.93 2.70
CA VAL A 35 3.01 -2.09 1.25
C VAL A 35 4.50 -2.15 0.92
N GLY A 36 4.82 -2.66 -0.26
CA GLY A 36 6.19 -2.73 -0.76
C GLY A 36 6.38 -3.89 -1.74
N PRO A 37 7.54 -3.99 -2.40
CA PRO A 37 7.86 -5.06 -3.34
C PRO A 37 7.78 -6.45 -2.70
N SER A 38 7.69 -7.48 -3.54
CA SER A 38 7.80 -8.87 -3.08
C SER A 38 9.14 -9.11 -2.37
N GLY A 39 9.10 -9.84 -1.26
CA GLY A 39 10.32 -10.16 -0.50
C GLY A 39 10.86 -9.04 0.42
N CYS A 40 10.24 -7.87 0.52
CA CYS A 40 10.71 -6.78 1.38
C CYS A 40 10.46 -7.00 2.89
N GLY A 41 9.78 -8.10 3.30
CA GLY A 41 9.59 -8.46 4.71
C GLY A 41 8.21 -8.20 5.29
N LYS A 42 7.21 -7.74 4.52
CA LYS A 42 5.83 -7.44 4.99
C LYS A 42 5.17 -8.58 5.74
N SER A 43 5.03 -9.75 5.10
CA SER A 43 4.40 -10.93 5.70
C SER A 43 5.24 -11.48 6.85
N THR A 44 6.58 -11.35 6.81
CA THR A 44 7.45 -11.71 7.93
C THR A 44 7.14 -10.84 9.14
N LEU A 45 7.06 -9.51 8.96
CA LEU A 45 6.73 -8.57 10.03
C LEU A 45 5.33 -8.86 10.58
N LEU A 46 4.34 -9.09 9.72
CA LEU A 46 2.98 -9.43 10.14
C LEU A 46 2.94 -10.74 10.95
N ARG A 47 3.68 -11.77 10.52
CA ARG A 47 3.77 -13.06 11.26
C ARG A 47 4.49 -12.92 12.58
N MET A 48 5.48 -12.03 12.70
CA MET A 48 6.11 -11.72 13.97
C MET A 48 5.12 -11.02 14.93
N ILE A 49 4.29 -10.10 14.43
CA ILE A 49 3.19 -9.50 15.21
C ILE A 49 2.22 -10.58 15.69
N ALA A 50 1.87 -11.52 14.79
CA ALA A 50 1.02 -12.66 15.11
C ALA A 50 1.63 -13.64 16.13
N GLY A 51 2.95 -13.61 16.32
CA GLY A 51 3.70 -14.60 17.11
C GLY A 51 3.89 -15.95 16.41
N LEU A 52 3.69 -15.96 15.09
CA LEU A 52 3.92 -17.12 14.22
C LEU A 52 5.36 -17.19 13.72
N GLU A 53 6.13 -16.14 13.96
CA GLU A 53 7.54 -16.02 13.63
C GLU A 53 8.28 -15.35 14.77
N GLU A 54 9.46 -15.86 15.12
CA GLU A 54 10.27 -15.33 16.20
C GLU A 54 10.98 -14.02 15.80
N ILE A 55 11.08 -13.09 16.75
CA ILE A 55 11.85 -11.87 16.64
C ILE A 55 13.32 -12.19 16.95
N THR A 56 14.26 -11.79 16.07
CA THR A 56 15.69 -12.02 16.32
C THR A 56 16.23 -11.04 17.35
N SER A 57 15.86 -9.77 17.27
CA SER A 57 16.16 -8.73 18.28
C SER A 57 15.18 -7.57 18.17
N GLY A 58 15.15 -6.72 19.19
CA GLY A 58 14.19 -5.64 19.35
C GLY A 58 13.02 -6.05 20.23
N ASP A 59 12.13 -5.10 20.52
CA ASP A 59 11.01 -5.29 21.42
C ASP A 59 9.68 -4.98 20.73
N MET A 60 8.72 -5.89 20.89
CA MET A 60 7.35 -5.72 20.42
C MET A 60 6.40 -5.62 21.61
N LEU A 61 5.56 -4.58 21.61
CA LEU A 61 4.57 -4.38 22.64
C LEU A 61 3.15 -4.39 21.99
N ILE A 62 2.21 -5.02 22.67
CA ILE A 62 0.78 -4.94 22.38
C ILE A 62 0.10 -4.51 23.67
N ASP A 63 -0.69 -3.43 23.60
CA ASP A 63 -1.37 -2.87 24.79
C ASP A 63 -0.36 -2.55 25.92
N GLY A 64 0.80 -1.99 25.54
CA GLY A 64 1.89 -1.66 26.47
C GLY A 64 2.66 -2.86 27.04
N GLN A 65 2.23 -4.09 26.78
CA GLN A 65 2.89 -5.30 27.28
C GLN A 65 3.84 -5.88 26.23
N ARG A 66 5.08 -6.18 26.64
CA ARG A 66 6.05 -6.86 25.78
C ARG A 66 5.57 -8.29 25.46
N VAL A 67 5.51 -8.62 24.18
CA VAL A 67 4.91 -9.90 23.71
C VAL A 67 5.86 -10.80 22.94
N ASN A 68 7.15 -10.54 22.94
CA ASN A 68 8.13 -11.34 22.17
C ASN A 68 7.99 -12.84 22.44
N GLU A 69 7.89 -13.25 23.67
CA GLU A 69 7.79 -14.65 24.14
C GLU A 69 6.34 -15.12 24.35
N VAL A 70 5.35 -14.24 24.16
CA VAL A 70 3.94 -14.58 24.34
C VAL A 70 3.45 -15.40 23.14
N PRO A 71 2.90 -16.61 23.35
CA PRO A 71 2.41 -17.42 22.25
C PRO A 71 1.22 -16.78 21.54
N PRO A 72 1.00 -17.07 20.24
CA PRO A 72 -0.04 -16.44 19.40
C PRO A 72 -1.44 -16.45 20.03
N SER A 73 -1.81 -17.55 20.68
CA SER A 73 -3.14 -17.73 21.30
C SER A 73 -3.41 -16.78 22.46
N LYS A 74 -2.37 -16.19 23.06
CA LYS A 74 -2.47 -15.29 24.23
C LYS A 74 -2.23 -13.82 23.90
N ARG A 75 -1.96 -13.46 22.61
CA ARG A 75 -1.71 -12.07 22.20
C ARG A 75 -2.98 -11.24 21.97
N GLY A 76 -4.17 -11.84 22.08
CA GLY A 76 -5.44 -11.13 21.82
C GLY A 76 -5.65 -10.74 20.35
N ILE A 77 -5.04 -11.48 19.42
CA ILE A 77 -5.07 -11.19 17.99
C ILE A 77 -5.85 -12.24 17.20
N ALA A 78 -6.38 -11.84 16.05
CA ALA A 78 -6.88 -12.73 15.02
C ALA A 78 -6.21 -12.43 13.68
N MET A 79 -6.05 -13.45 12.83
CA MET A 79 -5.38 -13.32 11.54
C MET A 79 -6.18 -14.00 10.43
N VAL A 80 -6.31 -13.30 9.31
CA VAL A 80 -6.81 -13.82 8.04
C VAL A 80 -5.61 -14.09 7.14
N PHE A 81 -5.46 -15.33 6.71
CA PHE A 81 -4.37 -15.78 5.86
C PHE A 81 -4.72 -15.64 4.37
N GLN A 82 -3.74 -15.49 3.54
CA GLN A 82 -3.86 -15.44 2.08
C GLN A 82 -4.59 -16.67 1.50
N SER A 83 -4.40 -17.86 2.07
CA SER A 83 -5.05 -19.12 1.66
C SER A 83 -6.42 -19.36 2.32
N TYR A 84 -6.95 -18.37 3.06
CA TYR A 84 -8.16 -18.48 3.90
C TYR A 84 -8.05 -19.47 5.05
N ALA A 85 -7.29 -20.55 4.91
CA ALA A 85 -7.03 -21.58 5.90
C ALA A 85 -8.32 -22.12 6.58
N LEU A 86 -9.39 -22.35 5.79
CA LEU A 86 -10.64 -22.93 6.28
C LEU A 86 -10.48 -24.41 6.52
N TYR A 87 -11.16 -24.93 7.55
CA TYR A 87 -11.28 -26.35 7.81
C TYR A 87 -12.26 -26.97 6.81
N PRO A 88 -11.81 -27.81 5.85
CA PRO A 88 -12.64 -28.23 4.72
C PRO A 88 -13.78 -29.20 5.09
N HIS A 89 -13.67 -29.86 6.23
CA HIS A 89 -14.64 -30.82 6.77
C HIS A 89 -15.65 -30.18 7.73
N MET A 90 -15.52 -28.91 8.03
CA MET A 90 -16.40 -28.11 8.90
C MET A 90 -17.34 -27.24 8.08
N THR A 91 -18.57 -27.07 8.53
CA THR A 91 -19.51 -26.11 7.96
C THR A 91 -18.99 -24.66 8.11
N VAL A 92 -19.63 -23.69 7.45
CA VAL A 92 -19.36 -22.26 7.67
C VAL A 92 -19.53 -21.91 9.14
N TYR A 93 -20.66 -22.35 9.75
CA TYR A 93 -20.93 -22.15 11.17
C TYR A 93 -19.80 -22.72 12.04
N ASP A 94 -19.40 -23.95 11.80
CA ASP A 94 -18.36 -24.59 12.59
C ASP A 94 -16.99 -23.97 12.43
N ASN A 95 -16.63 -23.51 11.21
CA ASN A 95 -15.42 -22.74 10.97
C ASN A 95 -15.39 -21.46 11.81
N MET A 96 -16.50 -20.69 11.83
CA MET A 96 -16.60 -19.47 12.60
C MET A 96 -16.62 -19.71 14.11
N ALA A 97 -17.29 -20.76 14.57
CA ALA A 97 -17.42 -21.14 15.97
C ALA A 97 -16.15 -21.76 16.59
N PHE A 98 -15.23 -22.27 15.74
CA PHE A 98 -14.13 -23.14 16.17
C PHE A 98 -13.26 -22.53 17.27
N GLY A 99 -12.81 -21.31 17.08
CA GLY A 99 -11.92 -20.62 18.06
C GLY A 99 -12.60 -20.42 19.42
N MET A 100 -13.88 -20.09 19.42
CA MET A 100 -14.67 -19.89 20.64
C MET A 100 -14.94 -21.20 21.39
N ARG A 101 -15.17 -22.30 20.65
CA ARG A 101 -15.31 -23.64 21.25
C ARG A 101 -14.03 -24.07 21.97
N ILE A 102 -12.84 -23.85 21.36
CA ILE A 102 -11.56 -24.13 22.01
C ILE A 102 -11.34 -23.27 23.25
N ALA A 103 -11.80 -22.01 23.21
CA ALA A 103 -11.73 -21.11 24.36
C ALA A 103 -12.72 -21.47 25.49
N GLY A 104 -13.62 -22.45 25.28
CA GLY A 104 -14.60 -22.88 26.30
C GLY A 104 -15.80 -21.96 26.44
N GLU A 105 -16.09 -21.12 25.45
CA GLU A 105 -17.25 -20.22 25.43
C GLU A 105 -18.56 -21.03 25.48
N ASN A 106 -19.60 -20.46 26.08
CA ASN A 106 -20.90 -21.13 26.13
C ASN A 106 -21.61 -21.14 24.75
N LYS A 107 -22.46 -22.13 24.52
CA LYS A 107 -23.13 -22.36 23.23
C LYS A 107 -24.01 -21.20 22.79
N GLN A 108 -24.67 -20.50 23.71
CA GLN A 108 -25.55 -19.38 23.39
C GLN A 108 -24.74 -18.17 22.90
N GLU A 109 -23.62 -17.89 23.54
CA GLU A 109 -22.72 -16.80 23.14
C GLU A 109 -22.06 -17.11 21.79
N ILE A 110 -21.64 -18.35 21.55
CA ILE A 110 -21.12 -18.80 20.26
C ILE A 110 -22.17 -18.57 19.17
N ASP A 111 -23.40 -19.05 19.34
CA ASP A 111 -24.46 -18.87 18.34
C ASP A 111 -24.77 -17.40 18.09
N ARG A 112 -24.86 -16.60 19.13
CA ARG A 112 -25.06 -15.14 19.03
C ARG A 112 -23.97 -14.46 18.18
N ARG A 113 -22.69 -14.71 18.50
CA ARG A 113 -21.56 -14.08 17.78
C ARG A 113 -21.45 -14.59 16.34
N VAL A 114 -21.65 -15.90 16.11
CA VAL A 114 -21.59 -16.44 14.75
C VAL A 114 -22.68 -15.84 13.87
N ARG A 115 -23.94 -15.76 14.38
CA ARG A 115 -25.04 -15.17 13.59
C ARG A 115 -24.85 -13.68 13.33
N ALA A 116 -24.40 -12.92 14.33
CA ALA A 116 -24.09 -11.52 14.17
C ALA A 116 -22.98 -11.29 13.11
N ALA A 117 -21.89 -12.04 13.17
CA ALA A 117 -20.84 -11.96 12.16
C ALA A 117 -21.29 -12.46 10.77
N ALA A 118 -22.13 -13.49 10.71
CA ALA A 118 -22.70 -13.99 9.47
C ALA A 118 -23.65 -12.96 8.81
N ASP A 119 -24.38 -12.20 9.60
CA ASP A 119 -25.26 -11.14 9.07
C ASP A 119 -24.45 -9.99 8.47
N ILE A 120 -23.46 -9.47 9.20
CA ILE A 120 -22.53 -8.44 8.70
C ILE A 120 -21.87 -8.85 7.38
N LEU A 121 -21.47 -10.13 7.25
CA LEU A 121 -20.75 -10.67 6.11
C LEU A 121 -21.67 -11.31 5.05
N GLN A 122 -22.99 -11.20 5.21
CA GLN A 122 -23.99 -11.80 4.30
C GLN A 122 -23.81 -13.32 4.10
N LEU A 123 -23.48 -14.02 5.17
CA LEU A 123 -23.24 -15.48 5.18
C LEU A 123 -24.37 -16.29 5.79
N THR A 124 -25.42 -15.66 6.33
CA THR A 124 -26.49 -16.31 7.09
C THR A 124 -27.10 -17.52 6.35
N GLN A 125 -27.34 -17.40 5.04
CA GLN A 125 -27.87 -18.46 4.21
C GLN A 125 -26.87 -19.60 3.87
N TYR A 126 -25.60 -19.44 4.23
CA TYR A 126 -24.53 -20.37 3.91
C TYR A 126 -23.98 -21.11 5.16
N LEU A 127 -24.51 -20.83 6.36
CA LEU A 127 -23.97 -21.34 7.62
C LEU A 127 -23.81 -22.86 7.66
N GLU A 128 -24.74 -23.62 7.03
CA GLU A 128 -24.73 -25.07 6.99
C GLU A 128 -23.90 -25.67 5.84
N ARG A 129 -23.32 -24.82 4.96
CA ARG A 129 -22.55 -25.30 3.83
C ARG A 129 -21.10 -25.60 4.20
N LEU A 130 -20.50 -26.53 3.46
CA LEU A 130 -19.05 -26.81 3.52
C LEU A 130 -18.28 -25.84 2.61
N PRO A 131 -17.01 -25.52 2.90
CA PRO A 131 -16.18 -24.61 2.10
C PRO A 131 -16.12 -24.94 0.60
N LYS A 132 -16.17 -26.23 0.22
CA LYS A 132 -16.18 -26.67 -1.17
C LYS A 132 -17.39 -26.20 -1.98
N ALA A 133 -18.49 -25.87 -1.32
CA ALA A 133 -19.73 -25.39 -1.94
C ALA A 133 -19.81 -23.85 -1.99
N LEU A 134 -18.70 -23.13 -1.73
CA LEU A 134 -18.62 -21.69 -1.67
C LEU A 134 -17.73 -21.14 -2.79
N SER A 135 -18.05 -19.92 -3.26
CA SER A 135 -17.17 -19.13 -4.14
C SER A 135 -15.91 -18.66 -3.40
N GLY A 136 -14.90 -18.16 -4.13
CA GLY A 136 -13.68 -17.59 -3.53
C GLY A 136 -13.98 -16.50 -2.49
N GLY A 137 -14.82 -15.52 -2.85
CA GLY A 137 -15.19 -14.44 -1.94
C GLY A 137 -16.02 -14.91 -0.75
N GLN A 138 -16.90 -15.90 -0.94
CA GLN A 138 -17.63 -16.49 0.19
C GLN A 138 -16.67 -17.18 1.17
N ARG A 139 -15.68 -17.93 0.67
CA ARG A 139 -14.64 -18.54 1.54
C ARG A 139 -13.84 -17.49 2.30
N GLN A 140 -13.50 -16.39 1.65
CA GLN A 140 -12.80 -15.29 2.30
C GLN A 140 -13.66 -14.67 3.42
N ARG A 141 -14.94 -14.37 3.14
CA ARG A 141 -15.85 -13.85 4.18
C ARG A 141 -15.95 -14.81 5.37
N VAL A 142 -15.97 -16.12 5.14
CA VAL A 142 -15.94 -17.11 6.23
C VAL A 142 -14.64 -17.00 7.04
N ALA A 143 -13.49 -16.79 6.38
CA ALA A 143 -12.21 -16.62 7.09
C ALA A 143 -12.20 -15.33 7.93
N ILE A 144 -12.75 -14.24 7.40
CA ILE A 144 -12.95 -12.98 8.13
C ILE A 144 -13.91 -13.19 9.31
N GLY A 145 -15.06 -13.84 9.07
CA GLY A 145 -16.05 -14.14 10.11
C GLY A 145 -15.49 -14.97 11.27
N ARG A 146 -14.67 -15.99 10.94
CA ARG A 146 -13.95 -16.79 11.94
C ARG A 146 -13.04 -15.92 12.83
N ALA A 147 -12.41 -14.90 12.25
CA ALA A 147 -11.55 -13.99 12.98
C ALA A 147 -12.36 -12.98 13.83
N ILE A 148 -13.44 -12.42 13.29
CA ILE A 148 -14.33 -11.48 14.00
C ILE A 148 -14.96 -12.15 15.23
N CYS A 149 -15.41 -13.41 15.10
CA CYS A 149 -16.06 -14.12 16.20
C CYS A 149 -15.18 -14.23 17.46
N ARG A 150 -13.87 -14.06 17.33
CA ARG A 150 -12.92 -14.08 18.46
C ARG A 150 -12.84 -12.75 19.22
N ASP A 151 -13.47 -11.68 18.71
CA ASP A 151 -13.41 -10.34 19.30
C ASP A 151 -11.96 -9.89 19.56
N PRO A 152 -11.12 -9.80 18.52
CA PRO A 152 -9.71 -9.51 18.70
C PRO A 152 -9.45 -8.04 19.02
N LYS A 153 -8.44 -7.77 19.84
CA LYS A 153 -7.91 -6.40 20.05
C LYS A 153 -7.11 -5.92 18.82
N VAL A 154 -6.43 -6.84 18.14
CA VAL A 154 -5.63 -6.56 16.93
C VAL A 154 -6.04 -7.56 15.83
N PHE A 155 -6.38 -7.04 14.67
CA PHE A 155 -6.82 -7.83 13.51
C PHE A 155 -5.79 -7.75 12.39
N LEU A 156 -5.27 -8.89 11.97
CA LEU A 156 -4.20 -9.00 10.99
C LEU A 156 -4.72 -9.60 9.68
N PHE A 157 -4.30 -9.03 8.54
CA PHE A 157 -4.65 -9.50 7.19
C PHE A 157 -3.38 -9.72 6.36
N ASP A 158 -3.10 -10.95 5.95
CA ASP A 158 -1.96 -11.31 5.08
C ASP A 158 -2.44 -11.50 3.65
N GLU A 159 -2.37 -10.47 2.83
CA GLU A 159 -2.79 -10.42 1.41
C GLU A 159 -4.16 -11.07 1.15
N PRO A 160 -5.23 -10.68 1.86
CA PRO A 160 -6.49 -11.42 1.83
C PRO A 160 -7.20 -11.40 0.48
N LEU A 161 -6.93 -10.42 -0.40
CA LEU A 161 -7.61 -10.25 -1.69
C LEU A 161 -6.82 -10.78 -2.89
N SER A 162 -5.59 -11.24 -2.70
CA SER A 162 -4.68 -11.62 -3.79
C SER A 162 -5.20 -12.77 -4.67
N ASN A 163 -6.03 -13.67 -4.12
CA ASN A 163 -6.57 -14.84 -4.82
C ASN A 163 -7.97 -14.60 -5.44
N LEU A 164 -8.42 -13.34 -5.53
CA LEU A 164 -9.73 -12.98 -6.07
C LEU A 164 -9.61 -12.36 -7.46
N ASP A 165 -10.62 -12.57 -8.30
CA ASP A 165 -10.79 -11.82 -9.54
C ASP A 165 -11.05 -10.32 -9.28
N ALA A 166 -10.91 -9.50 -10.32
CA ALA A 166 -10.98 -8.04 -10.18
C ALA A 166 -12.31 -7.55 -9.61
N ALA A 167 -13.45 -8.09 -10.07
CA ALA A 167 -14.77 -7.66 -9.63
C ALA A 167 -15.01 -8.02 -8.15
N LEU A 168 -14.63 -9.24 -7.79
CA LEU A 168 -14.76 -9.73 -6.41
C LEU A 168 -13.81 -9.01 -5.45
N ARG A 169 -12.60 -8.65 -5.93
CA ARG A 169 -11.64 -7.85 -5.15
C ARG A 169 -12.22 -6.47 -4.78
N VAL A 170 -12.85 -5.78 -5.74
CA VAL A 170 -13.52 -4.50 -5.48
C VAL A 170 -14.64 -4.66 -4.44
N ALA A 171 -15.52 -5.66 -4.62
CA ALA A 171 -16.62 -5.90 -3.69
C ALA A 171 -16.12 -6.19 -2.27
N THR A 172 -15.11 -7.06 -2.13
CA THR A 172 -14.58 -7.45 -0.82
C THR A 172 -13.79 -6.31 -0.16
N ARG A 173 -13.10 -5.47 -0.93
CA ARG A 173 -12.45 -4.26 -0.37
C ARG A 173 -13.48 -3.32 0.28
N ILE A 174 -14.64 -3.13 -0.35
CA ILE A 174 -15.75 -2.34 0.24
C ILE A 174 -16.24 -2.99 1.54
N GLU A 175 -16.33 -4.32 1.59
CA GLU A 175 -16.73 -5.05 2.81
C GLU A 175 -15.72 -4.86 3.94
N ILE A 176 -14.42 -4.89 3.65
CA ILE A 176 -13.36 -4.62 4.64
C ILE A 176 -13.42 -3.16 5.12
N ALA A 177 -13.71 -2.20 4.25
CA ALA A 177 -13.90 -0.81 4.64
C ALA A 177 -15.09 -0.67 5.62
N LYS A 178 -16.23 -1.31 5.34
CA LYS A 178 -17.38 -1.33 6.25
C LYS A 178 -17.08 -2.04 7.57
N LEU A 179 -16.27 -3.11 7.52
CA LEU A 179 -15.83 -3.82 8.72
C LEU A 179 -15.03 -2.88 9.63
N LYS A 180 -14.11 -2.10 9.07
CA LYS A 180 -13.35 -1.08 9.81
C LYS A 180 -14.30 -0.13 10.55
N GLU A 181 -15.32 0.39 9.86
CA GLU A 181 -16.32 1.29 10.45
C GLU A 181 -17.13 0.65 11.59
N SER A 182 -17.33 -0.68 11.53
CA SER A 182 -18.08 -1.42 12.56
C SER A 182 -17.22 -1.87 13.75
N MET A 183 -15.88 -1.78 13.65
CA MET A 183 -14.90 -2.26 14.64
C MET A 183 -13.91 -1.15 15.03
N LEU A 184 -14.42 0.02 15.41
CA LEU A 184 -13.61 1.22 15.69
C LEU A 184 -12.58 1.03 16.83
N ASP A 185 -12.85 0.09 17.73
CA ASP A 185 -11.98 -0.21 18.87
C ASP A 185 -10.90 -1.26 18.54
N THR A 186 -10.88 -1.79 17.31
CA THR A 186 -9.95 -2.85 16.89
C THR A 186 -8.85 -2.28 16.02
N THR A 187 -7.61 -2.42 16.45
CA THR A 187 -6.45 -2.06 15.63
C THR A 187 -6.30 -3.04 14.48
N MET A 188 -6.18 -2.56 13.25
CA MET A 188 -6.09 -3.40 12.05
C MET A 188 -4.75 -3.21 11.35
N ILE A 189 -4.09 -4.33 11.02
CA ILE A 189 -2.85 -4.32 10.23
C ILE A 189 -3.06 -5.19 9.00
N TYR A 190 -2.87 -4.60 7.84
CA TYR A 190 -3.18 -5.21 6.56
C TYR A 190 -1.94 -5.22 5.66
N VAL A 191 -1.60 -6.37 5.11
CA VAL A 191 -0.51 -6.52 4.13
C VAL A 191 -1.11 -6.64 2.75
N THR A 192 -0.61 -5.85 1.81
CA THR A 192 -0.95 -5.97 0.38
C THR A 192 0.23 -5.54 -0.50
N HIS A 193 0.19 -5.95 -1.76
CA HIS A 193 0.99 -5.40 -2.84
C HIS A 193 0.16 -4.50 -3.78
N ASP A 194 -1.15 -4.39 -3.55
CA ASP A 194 -2.08 -3.57 -4.33
C ASP A 194 -2.17 -2.16 -3.72
N GLN A 195 -1.73 -1.16 -4.50
CA GLN A 195 -1.74 0.24 -4.06
C GLN A 195 -3.17 0.77 -3.88
N VAL A 196 -4.14 0.30 -4.68
CA VAL A 196 -5.53 0.77 -4.58
C VAL A 196 -6.14 0.32 -3.26
N GLU A 197 -5.81 -0.90 -2.80
CA GLU A 197 -6.22 -1.37 -1.48
C GLU A 197 -5.64 -0.47 -0.38
N ALA A 198 -4.33 -0.19 -0.44
CA ALA A 198 -3.66 0.65 0.54
C ALA A 198 -4.22 2.08 0.57
N MET A 199 -4.35 2.71 -0.60
CA MET A 199 -4.88 4.08 -0.73
C MET A 199 -6.34 4.22 -0.28
N THR A 200 -7.11 3.11 -0.32
CA THR A 200 -8.55 3.15 0.00
C THR A 200 -8.84 2.80 1.47
N LEU A 201 -8.08 1.86 2.04
CA LEU A 201 -8.38 1.27 3.34
C LEU A 201 -7.62 1.92 4.50
N ALA A 202 -6.39 2.41 4.24
CA ALA A 202 -5.48 2.82 5.29
C ALA A 202 -5.82 4.18 5.93
N ASP A 203 -5.66 4.28 7.23
CA ASP A 203 -5.45 5.56 7.92
C ASP A 203 -3.99 6.00 7.72
N ARG A 204 -3.04 5.05 7.86
CA ARG A 204 -1.65 5.24 7.47
C ARG A 204 -1.13 4.06 6.66
N ILE A 205 -0.28 4.38 5.69
CA ILE A 205 0.48 3.41 4.91
C ILE A 205 1.92 3.38 5.41
N VAL A 206 2.46 2.18 5.57
CA VAL A 206 3.87 1.92 5.84
C VAL A 206 4.49 1.34 4.57
N VAL A 207 5.34 2.10 3.92
CA VAL A 207 6.06 1.66 2.73
C VAL A 207 7.35 0.96 3.15
N LEU A 208 7.46 -0.32 2.84
CA LEU A 208 8.61 -1.16 3.16
C LEU A 208 9.45 -1.45 1.90
N SER A 209 10.76 -1.36 2.02
CA SER A 209 11.71 -1.75 0.98
C SER A 209 12.97 -2.34 1.60
N ALA A 210 13.46 -3.44 1.04
CA ALA A 210 14.69 -4.10 1.50
C ALA A 210 14.81 -4.23 3.04
N GLY A 211 13.71 -4.60 3.71
CA GLY A 211 13.67 -4.81 5.15
C GLY A 211 13.70 -3.54 6.01
N LYS A 212 13.43 -2.36 5.44
CA LYS A 212 13.36 -1.07 6.13
C LYS A 212 12.06 -0.34 5.81
N ILE A 213 11.68 0.58 6.67
CA ILE A 213 10.60 1.54 6.39
C ILE A 213 11.20 2.69 5.56
N GLU A 214 10.61 2.96 4.41
CA GLU A 214 10.97 4.07 3.54
C GLU A 214 10.19 5.34 3.90
N GLN A 215 8.88 5.20 4.19
CA GLN A 215 8.01 6.30 4.63
C GLN A 215 6.78 5.74 5.33
N VAL A 216 6.27 6.49 6.30
CA VAL A 216 4.97 6.26 6.96
C VAL A 216 4.16 7.54 6.89
N GLY A 217 2.89 7.47 6.54
CA GLY A 217 2.00 8.63 6.49
C GLY A 217 0.61 8.31 5.96
N ALA A 218 -0.26 9.31 5.91
CA ALA A 218 -1.58 9.18 5.31
C ALA A 218 -1.46 8.90 3.79
N PRO A 219 -2.42 8.19 3.17
CA PRO A 219 -2.35 7.82 1.76
C PRO A 219 -2.03 8.99 0.83
N LEU A 220 -2.75 10.09 0.92
CA LEU A 220 -2.54 11.27 0.07
C LEU A 220 -1.21 11.98 0.37
N GLU A 221 -0.72 11.93 1.62
CA GLU A 221 0.58 12.48 1.98
C GLU A 221 1.72 11.76 1.24
N LEU A 222 1.68 10.41 1.19
CA LEU A 222 2.68 9.64 0.45
C LEU A 222 2.63 9.91 -1.05
N TYR A 223 1.44 10.14 -1.58
CA TYR A 223 1.22 10.45 -2.99
C TYR A 223 1.73 11.87 -3.36
N GLU A 224 1.38 12.88 -2.57
CA GLU A 224 1.69 14.28 -2.85
C GLU A 224 3.09 14.70 -2.37
N ARG A 225 3.59 14.06 -1.31
CA ARG A 225 4.87 14.40 -0.65
C ARG A 225 5.74 13.16 -0.39
N PRO A 226 6.13 12.42 -1.44
CA PRO A 226 7.05 11.31 -1.28
C PRO A 226 8.39 11.80 -0.75
N GLN A 227 8.91 11.15 0.31
CA GLN A 227 10.19 11.53 0.93
C GLN A 227 11.39 11.15 0.08
N ASN A 228 11.23 10.15 -0.80
CA ASN A 228 12.28 9.73 -1.70
C ASN A 228 11.72 9.20 -3.04
N LEU A 229 12.62 8.97 -3.96
CA LEU A 229 12.31 8.51 -5.31
C LEU A 229 11.65 7.13 -5.33
N PHE A 230 12.02 6.25 -4.37
CA PHE A 230 11.42 4.93 -4.26
C PHE A 230 9.92 5.05 -3.97
N VAL A 231 9.53 5.83 -2.96
CA VAL A 231 8.13 6.07 -2.60
C VAL A 231 7.39 6.76 -3.74
N ALA A 232 8.01 7.76 -4.39
CA ALA A 232 7.42 8.49 -5.51
C ALA A 232 7.05 7.57 -6.69
N ARG A 233 7.91 6.59 -7.01
CA ARG A 233 7.69 5.61 -8.08
C ARG A 233 6.82 4.43 -7.65
N PHE A 234 6.86 4.09 -6.37
CA PHE A 234 6.08 2.97 -5.83
C PHE A 234 4.60 3.35 -5.65
N ILE A 235 4.29 4.58 -5.20
CA ILE A 235 2.92 5.05 -4.98
C ILE A 235 2.42 5.80 -6.23
N GLY A 236 1.36 5.27 -6.85
CA GLY A 236 0.75 5.78 -8.07
C GLY A 236 0.87 4.80 -9.25
N SER A 237 -0.16 4.75 -10.11
CA SER A 237 -0.21 3.89 -11.30
C SER A 237 -0.80 4.64 -12.48
N PRO A 238 0.00 4.80 -13.56
CA PRO A 238 1.41 4.42 -13.72
C PRO A 238 2.35 5.11 -12.73
N ALA A 239 3.60 4.61 -12.65
CA ALA A 239 4.63 5.19 -11.77
C ALA A 239 5.00 6.63 -12.18
N MET A 240 5.49 7.43 -11.22
CA MET A 240 5.99 8.78 -11.49
C MET A 240 7.09 8.75 -12.55
N ASN A 241 6.98 9.62 -13.56
CA ASN A 241 8.05 9.86 -14.52
C ASN A 241 9.22 10.54 -13.82
N VAL A 242 10.43 10.10 -14.15
CA VAL A 242 11.67 10.65 -13.59
C VAL A 242 12.59 11.03 -14.72
N ILE A 243 12.87 12.32 -14.85
CA ILE A 243 13.70 12.89 -15.90
C ILE A 243 15.00 13.37 -15.27
N PRO A 244 16.17 12.96 -15.77
CA PRO A 244 17.44 13.52 -15.34
C PRO A 244 17.46 15.04 -15.55
N ALA A 245 17.97 15.78 -14.57
CA ALA A 245 18.03 17.24 -14.61
C ALA A 245 19.33 17.74 -13.96
N THR A 246 19.65 19.02 -14.23
CA THR A 246 20.76 19.73 -13.57
C THR A 246 20.20 21.00 -12.94
N VAL A 247 20.53 21.25 -11.69
CA VAL A 247 20.16 22.49 -11.01
C VAL A 247 20.89 23.67 -11.65
N LYS A 248 20.17 24.67 -12.14
CA LYS A 248 20.73 25.90 -12.71
C LYS A 248 20.76 27.05 -11.70
N VAL A 249 19.65 27.21 -10.96
CA VAL A 249 19.50 28.20 -9.91
C VAL A 249 18.95 27.53 -8.67
N SER A 250 19.60 27.72 -7.53
CA SER A 250 19.12 27.26 -6.23
C SER A 250 18.47 28.40 -5.45
N GLY A 251 17.55 28.10 -4.52
CA GLY A 251 16.86 29.09 -3.69
C GLY A 251 15.43 28.66 -3.35
N ALA A 252 14.56 29.64 -3.06
CA ALA A 252 13.15 29.38 -2.75
C ALA A 252 12.36 28.79 -3.93
N VAL A 253 12.75 29.14 -5.14
CA VAL A 253 12.33 28.54 -6.42
C VAL A 253 13.59 28.03 -7.08
N THR A 254 13.56 26.80 -7.53
CA THR A 254 14.70 26.15 -8.18
C THR A 254 14.50 26.12 -9.69
N GLU A 255 15.50 26.52 -10.45
CA GLU A 255 15.49 26.27 -11.90
C GLU A 255 16.32 25.04 -12.22
N VAL A 256 15.75 24.12 -12.98
CA VAL A 256 16.40 22.90 -13.43
C VAL A 256 16.41 22.81 -14.94
N ASP A 257 17.53 22.38 -15.49
CA ASP A 257 17.70 22.07 -16.91
C ASP A 257 17.36 20.59 -17.12
N LEU A 258 16.24 20.32 -17.76
CA LEU A 258 15.81 18.95 -18.05
C LEU A 258 16.64 18.40 -19.20
N LYS A 259 17.24 17.23 -19.00
CA LYS A 259 18.00 16.57 -20.07
C LYS A 259 17.07 16.21 -21.24
N GLY A 260 17.35 16.80 -22.42
CA GLY A 260 16.50 16.69 -23.61
C GLY A 260 15.21 17.55 -23.58
N GLY A 261 15.05 18.40 -22.57
CA GLY A 261 13.92 19.31 -22.42
C GLY A 261 14.33 20.76 -22.32
N LYS A 262 13.58 21.54 -21.56
CA LYS A 262 13.82 22.97 -21.31
C LYS A 262 14.31 23.21 -19.88
N VAL A 263 14.76 24.45 -19.63
CA VAL A 263 14.93 24.96 -18.25
C VAL A 263 13.55 25.22 -17.67
N VAL A 264 13.29 24.65 -16.50
CA VAL A 264 11.99 24.68 -15.83
C VAL A 264 12.13 25.27 -14.43
N SER A 265 11.25 26.20 -14.08
CA SER A 265 11.14 26.71 -12.72
C SER A 265 10.23 25.82 -11.89
N VAL A 266 10.77 25.31 -10.79
CA VAL A 266 10.05 24.41 -9.86
C VAL A 266 9.89 25.13 -8.53
N PRO A 267 8.68 25.29 -7.97
CA PRO A 267 8.45 25.97 -6.69
C PRO A 267 8.83 25.08 -5.49
N ILE A 268 10.04 24.56 -5.52
CA ILE A 268 10.66 23.74 -4.47
C ILE A 268 11.99 24.39 -4.11
N ALA A 269 12.19 24.62 -2.81
CA ALA A 269 13.42 25.21 -2.33
C ALA A 269 14.56 24.18 -2.33
N THR A 270 15.72 24.60 -2.84
CA THR A 270 16.97 23.84 -2.72
C THR A 270 18.01 24.63 -1.93
N PRO A 271 18.90 23.95 -1.19
CA PRO A 271 19.99 24.60 -0.47
C PRO A 271 20.92 25.38 -1.43
N SER A 272 21.54 26.46 -0.93
CA SER A 272 22.57 27.17 -1.67
C SER A 272 23.77 26.25 -2.00
N GLY A 273 24.31 26.37 -3.21
CA GLY A 273 25.44 25.57 -3.66
C GLY A 273 25.03 24.23 -4.31
N GLU A 274 23.76 24.09 -4.67
CA GLU A 274 23.28 22.97 -5.50
C GLU A 274 23.42 23.24 -7.01
N GLU A 275 23.78 24.46 -7.42
CA GLU A 275 23.98 24.83 -8.82
C GLU A 275 25.03 23.94 -9.50
N GLY A 276 24.72 23.49 -10.71
CA GLY A 276 25.55 22.57 -11.49
C GLY A 276 25.47 21.10 -11.07
N LYS A 277 24.81 20.79 -9.93
CA LYS A 277 24.69 19.41 -9.49
C LYS A 277 23.57 18.68 -10.23
N PRO A 278 23.74 17.36 -10.47
CA PRO A 278 22.70 16.53 -11.03
C PRO A 278 21.55 16.35 -10.02
N ALA A 279 20.34 16.39 -10.54
CA ALA A 279 19.10 16.17 -9.82
C ALA A 279 18.16 15.27 -10.65
N LYS A 280 17.05 14.86 -10.07
CA LYS A 280 16.01 14.10 -10.75
C LYS A 280 14.69 14.87 -10.65
N PHE A 281 14.15 15.25 -11.80
CA PHE A 281 12.86 15.89 -11.91
C PHE A 281 11.77 14.81 -11.96
N GLY A 282 10.74 14.92 -11.12
CA GLY A 282 9.63 14.02 -11.05
C GLY A 282 8.31 14.67 -11.46
N ILE A 283 7.52 13.97 -12.28
CA ILE A 283 6.16 14.39 -12.64
C ILE A 283 5.27 13.18 -12.81
N ARG A 284 4.07 13.22 -12.24
CA ARG A 284 3.13 12.11 -12.37
C ARG A 284 2.51 12.06 -13.77
N PRO A 285 2.20 10.87 -14.30
CA PRO A 285 1.58 10.72 -15.62
C PRO A 285 0.29 11.52 -15.80
N GLU A 286 -0.54 11.59 -14.78
CA GLU A 286 -1.83 12.32 -14.76
C GLU A 286 -1.68 13.85 -14.62
N ASP A 287 -0.54 14.33 -14.20
CA ASP A 287 -0.23 15.77 -14.09
C ASP A 287 0.36 16.34 -15.37
N LEU A 288 0.69 15.48 -16.36
CA LEU A 288 1.09 15.90 -17.70
C LEU A 288 -0.11 16.22 -18.56
N SER A 289 -0.02 17.30 -19.33
CA SER A 289 -0.99 17.70 -20.34
C SER A 289 -0.30 18.11 -21.65
N ILE A 290 -1.05 18.05 -22.76
CA ILE A 290 -0.55 18.51 -24.06
C ILE A 290 -0.49 20.04 -24.06
N ALA A 291 0.68 20.60 -24.35
CA ALA A 291 0.88 22.02 -24.45
C ALA A 291 0.29 22.57 -25.76
N THR A 292 -0.41 23.70 -25.67
CA THR A 292 -1.01 24.40 -26.83
C THR A 292 -0.17 25.57 -27.33
N GLY A 293 0.96 25.87 -26.68
CA GLY A 293 1.84 27.00 -26.98
C GLY A 293 3.32 26.68 -26.81
N ASP A 294 4.12 27.72 -26.64
CA ASP A 294 5.58 27.64 -26.50
C ASP A 294 6.04 27.43 -25.05
N ASP A 295 5.11 27.47 -24.10
CA ASP A 295 5.37 27.13 -22.71
C ASP A 295 5.14 25.62 -22.49
N TYR A 296 6.23 24.86 -22.56
CA TYR A 296 6.23 23.41 -22.39
C TYR A 296 7.51 22.94 -21.69
N LEU A 297 7.44 21.78 -21.04
CA LEU A 297 8.56 21.15 -20.32
C LEU A 297 9.50 20.44 -21.29
N PHE A 298 8.95 19.63 -22.17
CA PHE A 298 9.67 18.87 -23.18
C PHE A 298 8.77 18.55 -24.38
N GLU A 299 9.40 18.20 -25.49
CA GLU A 299 8.76 17.67 -26.68
C GLU A 299 9.23 16.23 -26.90
N GLY A 300 8.33 15.31 -27.22
CA GLY A 300 8.68 13.91 -27.40
C GLY A 300 7.83 13.23 -28.46
N ARG A 301 8.37 12.17 -29.05
CA ARG A 301 7.69 11.34 -30.03
C ARG A 301 6.86 10.28 -29.37
N ILE A 302 5.61 10.13 -29.78
CA ILE A 302 4.70 9.10 -29.26
C ILE A 302 5.05 7.73 -29.85
N SER A 303 5.47 6.79 -29.02
CA SER A 303 5.80 5.42 -29.41
C SER A 303 4.58 4.48 -29.32
N ILE A 304 3.74 4.63 -28.30
CA ILE A 304 2.53 3.81 -28.10
C ILE A 304 1.39 4.72 -27.64
N VAL A 305 0.16 4.40 -28.07
CA VAL A 305 -1.09 5.01 -27.61
C VAL A 305 -2.01 3.89 -27.14
N GLU A 306 -2.42 3.95 -25.88
CA GLU A 306 -3.41 3.03 -25.29
C GLU A 306 -4.67 3.81 -24.93
N ALA A 307 -5.71 3.70 -25.74
CA ALA A 307 -7.01 4.31 -25.47
C ALA A 307 -7.89 3.33 -24.66
N LEU A 308 -8.02 3.58 -23.36
CA LEU A 308 -8.77 2.73 -22.44
C LEU A 308 -10.22 3.17 -22.23
N GLY A 309 -10.65 4.22 -22.94
CA GLY A 309 -11.99 4.79 -22.87
C GLY A 309 -12.09 5.93 -21.85
N GLU A 310 -11.90 5.67 -20.60
CA GLU A 310 -11.89 6.69 -19.53
C GLU A 310 -10.61 7.54 -19.54
N VAL A 311 -9.50 6.95 -19.98
CA VAL A 311 -8.18 7.59 -20.08
C VAL A 311 -7.45 7.12 -21.32
N THR A 312 -6.51 7.95 -21.81
CA THR A 312 -5.53 7.57 -22.83
C THR A 312 -4.13 7.65 -22.22
N LEU A 313 -3.38 6.55 -22.31
CA LEU A 313 -1.96 6.53 -21.97
C LEU A 313 -1.14 6.77 -23.24
N LEU A 314 -0.27 7.78 -23.18
CA LEU A 314 0.71 8.07 -24.21
C LEU A 314 2.09 7.67 -23.69
N TYR A 315 2.74 6.74 -24.39
CA TYR A 315 4.13 6.40 -24.12
C TYR A 315 5.01 7.21 -25.06
N ILE A 316 5.85 8.04 -24.48
CA ILE A 316 6.72 8.98 -25.18
C ILE A 316 8.14 8.40 -25.15
N ASP A 317 8.83 8.41 -26.27
CA ASP A 317 10.24 8.00 -26.32
C ASP A 317 11.02 8.81 -25.28
N GLY A 318 11.84 8.13 -24.48
CA GLY A 318 12.62 8.77 -23.41
C GLY A 318 13.49 9.90 -23.97
N LEU A 319 13.58 11.01 -23.27
CA LEU A 319 14.34 12.19 -23.69
C LEU A 319 15.84 11.87 -23.88
N ASP A 320 16.31 10.78 -23.30
CA ASP A 320 17.70 10.34 -23.27
C ASP A 320 17.90 8.89 -23.72
N GLY A 321 16.84 8.27 -24.29
CA GLY A 321 16.86 6.88 -24.75
C GLY A 321 16.68 5.84 -23.66
N ASP A 322 16.42 6.26 -22.41
CA ASP A 322 16.21 5.37 -21.26
C ASP A 322 14.74 4.91 -21.13
N GLU A 323 14.11 5.10 -19.96
CA GLU A 323 12.73 4.73 -19.73
C GLU A 323 11.75 5.64 -20.49
N PRO A 324 10.65 5.11 -21.07
CA PRO A 324 9.63 5.95 -21.71
C PRO A 324 8.94 6.83 -20.67
N ILE A 325 8.63 8.07 -21.08
CA ILE A 325 7.78 8.96 -20.29
C ILE A 325 6.32 8.62 -20.58
N ILE A 326 5.49 8.54 -19.56
CA ILE A 326 4.07 8.21 -19.68
C ILE A 326 3.24 9.46 -19.37
N ALA A 327 2.33 9.84 -20.26
CA ALA A 327 1.28 10.81 -19.97
C ALA A 327 -0.08 10.09 -19.90
N LYS A 328 -0.86 10.39 -18.86
CA LYS A 328 -2.20 9.83 -18.65
C LYS A 328 -3.24 10.94 -18.82
N LEU A 329 -3.85 10.98 -19.99
CA LEU A 329 -4.80 12.01 -20.38
C LEU A 329 -6.25 11.55 -20.14
N PRO A 330 -7.16 12.43 -19.72
CA PRO A 330 -8.57 12.09 -19.55
C PRO A 330 -9.25 11.79 -20.88
N GLY A 331 -10.12 10.78 -20.90
CA GLY A 331 -10.91 10.39 -22.07
C GLY A 331 -10.07 9.85 -23.23
N ILE A 332 -10.58 9.99 -24.43
CA ILE A 332 -9.93 9.53 -25.68
C ILE A 332 -9.17 10.70 -26.31
N ALA A 333 -7.87 10.72 -26.18
CA ALA A 333 -6.99 11.71 -26.80
C ALA A 333 -6.80 11.36 -28.30
N LYS A 334 -6.98 12.38 -29.17
CA LYS A 334 -6.74 12.25 -30.62
C LYS A 334 -5.26 12.52 -30.93
N VAL A 335 -4.42 11.56 -30.57
CA VAL A 335 -2.96 11.61 -30.82
C VAL A 335 -2.59 10.33 -31.58
N GLU A 336 -1.80 10.47 -32.62
CA GLU A 336 -1.36 9.36 -33.45
C GLU A 336 0.05 8.88 -33.02
N LYS A 337 0.28 7.58 -33.15
CA LYS A 337 1.62 7.01 -33.01
C LYS A 337 2.59 7.67 -34.00
N GLY A 338 3.75 8.05 -33.51
CA GLY A 338 4.81 8.72 -34.29
C GLY A 338 4.70 10.25 -34.31
N ALA A 339 3.60 10.83 -33.80
CA ALA A 339 3.47 12.26 -33.67
C ALA A 339 4.47 12.83 -32.66
N SER A 340 5.01 14.02 -32.93
CA SER A 340 5.75 14.81 -31.94
C SER A 340 4.79 15.69 -31.18
N VAL A 341 4.80 15.61 -29.85
CA VAL A 341 3.86 16.30 -28.97
C VAL A 341 4.63 17.02 -27.87
N ARG A 342 4.23 18.24 -27.56
CA ARG A 342 4.76 19.04 -26.47
C ARG A 342 3.94 18.82 -25.22
N PHE A 343 4.61 18.67 -24.07
CA PHE A 343 3.97 18.42 -22.79
C PHE A 343 4.28 19.54 -21.80
N THR A 344 3.26 19.89 -21.01
CA THR A 344 3.35 20.84 -19.90
C THR A 344 2.71 20.25 -18.65
N ALA A 345 2.95 20.89 -17.48
CA ALA A 345 2.36 20.52 -16.21
C ALA A 345 2.25 21.73 -15.28
N ASP A 346 1.36 21.66 -14.28
CA ASP A 346 1.32 22.63 -13.20
C ASP A 346 2.64 22.57 -12.38
N PRO A 347 3.35 23.69 -12.21
CA PRO A 347 4.58 23.74 -11.42
C PRO A 347 4.42 23.20 -9.98
N HIS A 348 3.24 23.36 -9.37
CA HIS A 348 2.96 22.86 -8.02
C HIS A 348 2.87 21.32 -7.94
N LYS A 349 2.70 20.65 -9.08
CA LYS A 349 2.66 19.17 -9.19
C LYS A 349 4.02 18.55 -9.48
N MET A 350 5.03 19.38 -9.69
CA MET A 350 6.40 18.95 -9.97
C MET A 350 7.09 18.48 -8.69
N HIS A 351 8.00 17.53 -8.82
CA HIS A 351 8.84 17.02 -7.75
C HIS A 351 10.31 17.16 -8.12
N LEU A 352 11.16 17.31 -7.11
CA LEU A 352 12.60 17.38 -7.29
C LEU A 352 13.29 16.53 -6.24
N PHE A 353 14.22 15.68 -6.70
CA PHE A 353 15.01 14.80 -5.86
C PHE A 353 16.50 15.02 -6.10
N ASP A 354 17.28 14.82 -5.06
CA ASP A 354 18.74 14.85 -5.17
C ASP A 354 19.29 13.61 -5.91
N LEU A 355 20.59 13.53 -6.07
CA LEU A 355 21.27 12.39 -6.71
C LEU A 355 21.01 11.08 -5.95
N ASN A 356 20.86 11.12 -4.63
CA ASN A 356 20.59 9.97 -3.76
C ASN A 356 19.11 9.58 -3.78
N GLY A 357 18.26 10.32 -4.49
CA GLY A 357 16.83 10.10 -4.58
C GLY A 357 16.04 10.66 -3.39
N GLN A 358 16.62 11.52 -2.55
CA GLN A 358 15.90 12.19 -1.47
C GLN A 358 15.15 13.40 -2.01
N SER A 359 13.92 13.60 -1.55
CA SER A 359 13.09 14.73 -1.96
C SER A 359 13.59 16.03 -1.37
N TYR A 360 13.66 17.10 -2.20
CA TYR A 360 13.87 18.45 -1.72
C TYR A 360 12.61 19.08 -1.11
N ARG A 361 11.43 18.53 -1.41
CA ARG A 361 10.16 18.95 -0.79
C ARG A 361 10.06 18.31 0.60
N ARG A 362 10.26 19.08 1.64
CA ARG A 362 10.13 18.67 3.06
C ARG A 362 8.78 19.07 3.63
#